data_9827cb5d9818b09f710af7ace6f17350
#
_entry.id   9827cb5d9818b09f710af7ace6f17350
#
_cell.length_a   1.000
_cell.length_b   1.000
_cell.length_c   1.000
_cell.angle_alpha   90.00
_cell.angle_beta   90.00
_cell.angle_gamma   90.00
#
_symmetry.space_group_name_H-M   'P 1'
#
loop_
_entity.id
_entity.type
_entity.pdbx_description
1 polymer ?
#
loop_
_entity_poly.entity_id
_entity_poly.type
_entity_poly.pdbx_seq_one_letter_code
_entity_poly.pdbx_strand_id
1 'polypeptide(L)'
;VIPLVIACGSLSGFHSLVGSGTTSKQLEKESHGLVIGYGGMLTEGFLSTLVVASVAGFGLQLMQGAGETITAATWGAQYTKSMGSTFPGAVMFSHSYAQMVATTWLGFIPTNVVQVIAGMWVAAFAMTTLDTTNRLARYTISELALPLKEKGSSVYDMLTNPWVASLIPAAIGIYLAWSGQFSILWPSFGSANQLVASITLLTSAAWVSKRLDCKSTAVCTIPAYLLWITVTAAIIWFSAVVLPTTIKNNPVTGITVLGIEMAMLIMNLIFMKDYLKYKDQPLEKEQ
;
A
#
# COMPACT_ATOMS: atom_id res chain seq x y z
N VAL A 1 -9.53 -11.45 -3.68
CA VAL A 1 -8.48 -10.91 -2.79
C VAL A 1 -7.09 -11.08 -3.40
N ILE A 2 -6.69 -12.28 -3.86
CA ILE A 2 -5.35 -12.55 -4.42
C ILE A 2 -4.98 -11.59 -5.58
N PRO A 3 -5.82 -11.36 -6.62
CA PRO A 3 -5.48 -10.43 -7.69
C PRO A 3 -5.22 -9.00 -7.21
N LEU A 4 -5.94 -8.53 -6.18
CA LEU A 4 -5.74 -7.22 -5.59
C LEU A 4 -4.42 -7.10 -4.84
N VAL A 5 -4.00 -8.16 -4.15
CA VAL A 5 -2.71 -8.20 -3.44
C VAL A 5 -1.54 -8.21 -4.43
N ILE A 6 -1.65 -8.98 -5.52
CA ILE A 6 -0.65 -8.98 -6.60
C ILE A 6 -0.60 -7.61 -7.29
N ALA A 7 -1.75 -7.01 -7.59
CA ALA A 7 -1.82 -5.68 -8.16
C ALA A 7 -1.20 -4.61 -7.23
N CYS A 8 -1.31 -4.78 -5.91
CA CYS A 8 -0.67 -3.88 -4.94
C CYS A 8 0.86 -3.88 -5.05
N GLY A 9 1.46 -5.02 -5.36
CA GLY A 9 2.91 -5.12 -5.60
C GLY A 9 3.37 -4.51 -6.93
N SER A 10 2.50 -4.48 -7.94
CA SER A 10 2.84 -3.95 -9.27
C SER A 10 2.45 -2.49 -9.46
N LEU A 11 1.38 -2.03 -8.83
CA LEU A 11 0.82 -0.69 -8.96
C LEU A 11 0.35 -0.21 -7.58
N SER A 12 1.16 0.59 -6.90
CA SER A 12 0.84 1.10 -5.56
C SER A 12 0.43 2.56 -5.58
N GLY A 13 -0.78 2.84 -5.08
CA GLY A 13 -1.25 4.21 -4.86
C GLY A 13 -0.47 4.94 -3.79
N PHE A 14 0.06 4.23 -2.79
CA PHE A 14 0.93 4.83 -1.77
C PHE A 14 2.19 5.42 -2.40
N HIS A 15 2.83 4.73 -3.34
CA HIS A 15 3.99 5.25 -4.06
C HIS A 15 3.66 6.51 -4.87
N SER A 16 2.45 6.62 -5.42
CA SER A 16 2.03 7.83 -6.13
C SER A 16 1.89 9.02 -5.18
N LEU A 17 1.38 8.82 -3.97
CA LEU A 17 1.31 9.85 -2.93
C LEU A 17 2.70 10.27 -2.44
N VAL A 18 3.60 9.31 -2.22
CA VAL A 18 4.99 9.58 -1.83
C VAL A 18 5.72 10.32 -2.95
N GLY A 19 5.57 9.87 -4.19
CA GLY A 19 6.19 10.47 -5.36
C GLY A 19 5.79 11.92 -5.54
N SER A 20 4.50 12.22 -5.55
CA SER A 20 3.98 13.59 -5.74
C SER A 20 4.12 14.46 -4.49
N GLY A 21 3.91 13.91 -3.30
CA GLY A 21 3.87 14.65 -2.05
C GLY A 21 5.24 14.96 -1.45
N THR A 22 6.23 14.11 -1.69
CA THR A 22 7.53 14.20 -1.01
C THR A 22 8.70 14.15 -2.00
N THR A 23 8.82 13.08 -2.79
CA THR A 23 10.01 12.83 -3.63
C THR A 23 10.20 13.89 -4.70
N SER A 24 9.13 14.27 -5.42
CA SER A 24 9.19 15.29 -6.49
C SER A 24 9.69 16.64 -5.98
N LYS A 25 9.42 16.99 -4.72
CA LYS A 25 9.85 18.23 -4.08
C LYS A 25 11.32 18.23 -3.64
N GLN A 26 11.97 17.07 -3.65
CA GLN A 26 13.37 16.87 -3.23
C GLN A 26 14.30 16.66 -4.43
N LEU A 27 13.76 16.59 -5.65
CA LEU A 27 14.56 16.43 -6.85
C LEU A 27 15.26 17.74 -7.22
N GLU A 28 16.56 17.70 -7.42
CA GLU A 28 17.34 18.84 -7.92
C GLU A 28 17.09 19.08 -9.43
N LYS A 29 16.92 17.99 -10.19
CA LYS A 29 16.67 18.01 -11.64
C LYS A 29 15.56 17.05 -11.99
N GLU A 30 14.73 17.40 -12.97
CA GLU A 30 13.65 16.53 -13.46
C GLU A 30 14.15 15.18 -13.98
N SER A 31 15.34 15.16 -14.62
CA SER A 31 15.98 13.94 -15.12
C SER A 31 16.28 12.91 -14.02
N HIS A 32 16.49 13.37 -12.76
CA HIS A 32 16.70 12.47 -11.63
C HIS A 32 15.44 11.66 -11.30
N GLY A 33 14.26 12.14 -11.68
CA GLY A 33 12.99 11.42 -11.49
C GLY A 33 12.97 10.07 -12.20
N LEU A 34 13.60 9.94 -13.36
CA LEU A 34 13.70 8.67 -14.06
C LEU A 34 14.54 7.65 -13.28
N VAL A 35 15.71 8.07 -12.80
CA VAL A 35 16.61 7.17 -12.06
C VAL A 35 16.03 6.79 -10.70
N ILE A 36 15.46 7.75 -9.99
CA ILE A 36 14.90 7.52 -8.64
C ILE A 36 13.60 6.73 -8.73
N GLY A 37 12.67 7.12 -9.62
CA GLY A 37 11.38 6.44 -9.75
C GLY A 37 11.50 5.09 -10.43
N TYR A 38 12.01 5.05 -11.65
CA TYR A 38 12.10 3.81 -12.43
C TYR A 38 13.21 2.88 -11.91
N GLY A 39 14.37 3.42 -11.55
CA GLY A 39 15.45 2.64 -10.94
C GLY A 39 15.05 2.06 -9.59
N GLY A 40 14.35 2.82 -8.76
CA GLY A 40 13.77 2.34 -7.50
C GLY A 40 12.79 1.19 -7.72
N MET A 41 11.89 1.33 -8.69
CA MET A 41 10.93 0.28 -9.06
C MET A 41 11.61 -1.02 -9.53
N LEU A 42 12.65 -0.93 -10.34
CA LEU A 42 13.41 -2.11 -10.77
C LEU A 42 14.10 -2.81 -9.60
N THR A 43 14.67 -2.04 -8.68
CA THR A 43 15.32 -2.59 -7.46
C THR A 43 14.29 -3.26 -6.55
N GLU A 44 13.11 -2.67 -6.40
CA GLU A 44 11.99 -3.25 -5.66
C GLU A 44 11.51 -4.56 -6.34
N GLY A 45 11.39 -4.58 -7.66
CA GLY A 45 11.04 -5.77 -8.43
C GLY A 45 12.04 -6.91 -8.25
N PHE A 46 13.33 -6.60 -8.24
CA PHE A 46 14.37 -7.57 -7.93
C PHE A 46 14.25 -8.12 -6.51
N LEU A 47 14.08 -7.23 -5.52
CA LEU A 47 13.91 -7.64 -4.13
C LEU A 47 12.67 -8.50 -3.93
N SER A 48 11.53 -8.13 -4.52
CA SER A 48 10.29 -8.91 -4.41
C SER A 48 10.43 -10.30 -5.04
N THR A 49 11.14 -10.43 -6.16
CA THR A 49 11.46 -11.71 -6.77
C THR A 49 12.32 -12.58 -5.84
N LEU A 50 13.30 -11.98 -5.17
CA LEU A 50 14.14 -12.65 -4.18
C LEU A 50 13.32 -13.15 -2.98
N VAL A 51 12.38 -12.33 -2.49
CA VAL A 51 11.47 -12.70 -1.40
C VAL A 51 10.59 -13.89 -1.81
N VAL A 52 9.97 -13.82 -2.98
CA VAL A 52 9.14 -14.93 -3.49
C VAL A 52 9.96 -16.21 -3.66
N ALA A 53 11.15 -16.13 -4.25
CA ALA A 53 12.02 -17.30 -4.45
C ALA A 53 12.44 -17.93 -3.10
N SER A 54 12.82 -17.10 -2.12
CA SER A 54 13.24 -17.61 -0.81
C SER A 54 12.08 -18.27 -0.06
N VAL A 55 10.90 -17.66 -0.03
CA VAL A 55 9.74 -18.19 0.70
C VAL A 55 9.16 -19.42 -0.03
N ALA A 56 9.07 -19.41 -1.35
CA ALA A 56 8.58 -20.55 -2.11
C ALA A 56 9.51 -21.77 -2.01
N GLY A 57 10.84 -21.53 -2.01
CA GLY A 57 11.82 -22.60 -1.94
C GLY A 57 12.08 -23.16 -0.55
N PHE A 58 12.05 -22.32 0.47
CA PHE A 58 12.50 -22.66 1.83
C PHE A 58 11.48 -22.43 2.95
N GLY A 59 10.36 -21.77 2.68
CA GLY A 59 9.33 -21.51 3.70
C GLY A 59 8.66 -22.77 4.20
N LEU A 60 8.55 -23.82 3.36
CA LEU A 60 8.01 -25.12 3.75
C LEU A 60 8.82 -25.77 4.87
N GLN A 61 10.14 -25.62 4.86
CA GLN A 61 11.03 -26.20 5.87
C GLN A 61 10.80 -25.62 7.26
N LEU A 62 10.51 -24.33 7.35
CA LEU A 62 10.18 -23.69 8.62
C LEU A 62 8.92 -24.30 9.24
N MET A 63 7.90 -24.53 8.42
CA MET A 63 6.63 -25.08 8.90
C MET A 63 6.75 -26.56 9.28
N GLN A 64 7.51 -27.34 8.50
CA GLN A 64 7.80 -28.74 8.83
C GLN A 64 8.65 -28.87 10.09
N GLY A 65 9.59 -27.96 10.31
CA GLY A 65 10.39 -27.89 11.54
C GLY A 65 9.55 -27.58 12.79
N ALA A 66 8.39 -26.94 12.64
CA ALA A 66 7.42 -26.70 13.70
C ALA A 66 6.47 -27.90 13.95
N GLY A 67 6.70 -29.07 13.31
CA GLY A 67 5.91 -30.29 13.49
C GLY A 67 4.63 -30.36 12.64
N GLU A 68 4.45 -29.45 11.69
CA GLU A 68 3.32 -29.46 10.76
C GLU A 68 3.56 -30.42 9.60
N THR A 69 2.62 -31.33 9.31
CA THR A 69 2.67 -32.23 8.15
C THR A 69 2.20 -31.49 6.90
N ILE A 70 3.12 -30.79 6.23
CA ILE A 70 2.81 -29.98 5.06
C ILE A 70 3.45 -30.63 3.84
N THR A 71 2.64 -30.80 2.80
CA THR A 71 3.07 -31.26 1.48
C THR A 71 2.98 -30.11 0.47
N ALA A 72 3.59 -30.24 -0.70
CA ALA A 72 3.47 -29.27 -1.77
C ALA A 72 2.01 -29.00 -2.18
N ALA A 73 1.13 -30.01 -2.07
CA ALA A 73 -0.29 -29.88 -2.39
C ALA A 73 -1.08 -29.09 -1.32
N THR A 74 -0.67 -29.17 -0.07
CA THR A 74 -1.35 -28.49 1.05
C THR A 74 -0.69 -27.17 1.42
N TRP A 75 0.46 -26.83 0.81
CA TRP A 75 1.26 -25.64 1.10
C TRP A 75 0.44 -24.34 1.12
N GLY A 76 -0.30 -24.07 0.04
CA GLY A 76 -1.07 -22.82 -0.09
C GLY A 76 -2.12 -22.64 1.02
N ALA A 77 -2.83 -23.71 1.38
CA ALA A 77 -3.85 -23.64 2.43
C ALA A 77 -3.24 -23.48 3.82
N GLN A 78 -2.18 -24.21 4.11
CA GLN A 78 -1.48 -24.13 5.39
C GLN A 78 -0.72 -22.82 5.55
N TYR A 79 -0.06 -22.34 4.50
CA TYR A 79 0.61 -21.05 4.50
C TYR A 79 -0.36 -19.91 4.84
N THR A 80 -1.53 -19.89 4.21
CA THR A 80 -2.56 -18.88 4.50
C THR A 80 -3.06 -18.97 5.94
N LYS A 81 -3.20 -20.18 6.49
CA LYS A 81 -3.64 -20.40 7.87
C LYS A 81 -2.56 -19.97 8.88
N SER A 82 -1.30 -20.26 8.60
CA SER A 82 -0.18 -19.99 9.52
C SER A 82 0.29 -18.52 9.50
N MET A 83 0.14 -17.83 8.37
CA MET A 83 0.55 -16.43 8.24
C MET A 83 -0.16 -15.45 9.18
N GLY A 84 -1.31 -15.83 9.74
CA GLY A 84 -2.05 -14.94 10.64
C GLY A 84 -1.76 -15.15 12.13
N SER A 85 -1.22 -16.30 12.54
CA SER A 85 -1.19 -16.67 13.96
C SER A 85 0.18 -17.14 14.47
N THR A 86 0.90 -17.95 13.70
CA THR A 86 2.11 -18.64 14.22
C THR A 86 3.40 -18.07 13.62
N PHE A 87 3.39 -17.69 12.35
CA PHE A 87 4.56 -17.16 11.66
C PHE A 87 4.24 -15.84 10.95
N PRO A 88 4.57 -14.69 11.56
CA PRO A 88 4.50 -13.40 10.88
C PRO A 88 5.33 -13.40 9.59
N GLY A 89 4.85 -12.70 8.54
CA GLY A 89 5.53 -12.68 7.23
C GLY A 89 7.01 -12.30 7.29
N ALA A 90 7.38 -11.41 8.22
CA ALA A 90 8.77 -11.03 8.47
C ALA A 90 9.65 -12.20 8.95
N VAL A 91 9.11 -13.05 9.84
CA VAL A 91 9.82 -14.24 10.36
C VAL A 91 9.94 -15.28 9.25
N MET A 92 8.85 -15.50 8.50
CA MET A 92 8.86 -16.41 7.35
C MET A 92 9.92 -16.02 6.33
N PHE A 93 9.99 -14.75 5.95
CA PHE A 93 10.99 -14.25 5.02
C PHE A 93 12.40 -14.40 5.57
N SER A 94 12.68 -13.90 6.76
CA SER A 94 14.05 -13.89 7.32
C SER A 94 14.61 -15.29 7.49
N HIS A 95 13.78 -16.24 7.94
CA HIS A 95 14.19 -17.64 8.06
C HIS A 95 14.42 -18.28 6.69
N SER A 96 13.46 -18.14 5.76
CA SER A 96 13.56 -18.72 4.42
C SER A 96 14.75 -18.17 3.64
N TYR A 97 15.02 -16.88 3.77
CA TYR A 97 16.19 -16.23 3.17
C TYR A 97 17.50 -16.78 3.75
N ALA A 98 17.58 -16.96 5.06
CA ALA A 98 18.76 -17.54 5.70
C ALA A 98 19.04 -18.98 5.24
N GLN A 99 17.98 -19.79 5.11
CA GLN A 99 18.11 -21.15 4.56
C GLN A 99 18.53 -21.14 3.08
N MET A 100 18.00 -20.23 2.29
CA MET A 100 18.41 -20.07 0.89
C MET A 100 19.91 -19.72 0.79
N VAL A 101 20.39 -18.76 1.58
CA VAL A 101 21.80 -18.37 1.60
C VAL A 101 22.71 -19.53 2.01
N ALA A 102 22.28 -20.36 2.95
CA ALA A 102 23.05 -21.53 3.39
C ALA A 102 23.28 -22.57 2.26
N THR A 103 22.46 -22.56 1.21
CA THR A 103 22.65 -23.42 0.04
C THR A 103 23.58 -22.81 -1.04
N THR A 104 24.00 -21.57 -0.84
CA THR A 104 24.88 -20.86 -1.78
C THR A 104 26.36 -20.93 -1.34
N TRP A 105 27.24 -20.31 -2.11
CA TRP A 105 28.64 -20.15 -1.75
C TRP A 105 28.87 -19.34 -0.46
N LEU A 106 27.84 -18.60 0.00
CA LEU A 106 27.83 -17.89 1.29
C LEU A 106 27.42 -18.77 2.48
N GLY A 107 27.21 -20.07 2.27
CA GLY A 107 26.82 -21.02 3.31
C GLY A 107 27.80 -21.17 4.48
N PHE A 108 29.00 -20.57 4.40
CA PHE A 108 29.92 -20.47 5.53
C PHE A 108 29.44 -19.48 6.61
N ILE A 109 28.49 -18.60 6.31
CA ILE A 109 27.91 -17.66 7.26
C ILE A 109 26.85 -18.39 8.09
N PRO A 110 26.91 -18.35 9.43
CA PRO A 110 25.89 -18.98 10.27
C PRO A 110 24.47 -18.47 9.94
N THR A 111 23.52 -19.40 9.78
CA THR A 111 22.13 -19.08 9.40
C THR A 111 21.43 -18.10 10.33
N ASN A 112 21.71 -18.17 11.64
CA ASN A 112 21.19 -17.23 12.62
C ASN A 112 21.66 -15.77 12.36
N VAL A 113 22.88 -15.58 11.91
CA VAL A 113 23.41 -14.25 11.56
C VAL A 113 22.68 -13.71 10.33
N VAL A 114 22.54 -14.52 9.28
CA VAL A 114 21.81 -14.14 8.05
C VAL A 114 20.35 -13.83 8.37
N GLN A 115 19.73 -14.62 9.23
CA GLN A 115 18.33 -14.40 9.65
C GLN A 115 18.16 -13.07 10.40
N VAL A 116 19.07 -12.72 11.30
CA VAL A 116 19.06 -11.43 11.99
C VAL A 116 19.22 -10.28 11.01
N ILE A 117 20.17 -10.36 10.07
CA ILE A 117 20.37 -9.34 9.04
C ILE A 117 19.12 -9.17 8.18
N ALA A 118 18.49 -10.26 7.74
CA ALA A 118 17.24 -10.20 6.97
C ALA A 118 16.09 -9.60 7.78
N GLY A 119 16.00 -9.91 9.07
CA GLY A 119 15.05 -9.28 9.99
C GLY A 119 15.29 -7.78 10.15
N MET A 120 16.55 -7.35 10.21
CA MET A 120 16.91 -5.93 10.26
C MET A 120 16.51 -5.20 8.96
N TRP A 121 16.63 -5.82 7.80
CA TRP A 121 16.16 -5.23 6.53
C TRP A 121 14.65 -4.98 6.57
N VAL A 122 13.87 -5.95 7.06
CA VAL A 122 12.41 -5.77 7.21
C VAL A 122 12.09 -4.63 8.19
N ALA A 123 12.81 -4.56 9.31
CA ALA A 123 12.63 -3.50 10.30
C ALA A 123 12.98 -2.11 9.71
N ALA A 124 14.09 -1.99 9.00
CA ALA A 124 14.50 -0.75 8.34
C ALA A 124 13.47 -0.29 7.30
N PHE A 125 12.97 -1.23 6.47
CA PHE A 125 11.90 -0.97 5.51
C PHE A 125 10.62 -0.46 6.22
N ALA A 126 10.19 -1.12 7.28
CA ALA A 126 9.01 -0.72 8.04
C ALA A 126 9.17 0.68 8.66
N MET A 127 10.35 0.99 9.21
CA MET A 127 10.63 2.30 9.82
C MET A 127 10.59 3.44 8.79
N THR A 128 11.18 3.27 7.61
CA THR A 128 11.15 4.29 6.55
C THR A 128 9.74 4.55 6.03
N THR A 129 8.94 3.48 5.89
CA THR A 129 7.54 3.58 5.50
C THR A 129 6.70 4.29 6.57
N LEU A 130 6.94 3.99 7.85
CA LEU A 130 6.26 4.62 8.97
C LEU A 130 6.52 6.13 9.04
N ASP A 131 7.78 6.57 8.89
CA ASP A 131 8.13 8.00 8.84
C ASP A 131 7.41 8.72 7.69
N THR A 132 7.46 8.14 6.50
CA THR A 132 6.82 8.72 5.31
C THR A 132 5.30 8.78 5.45
N THR A 133 4.67 7.72 5.99
CA THR A 133 3.23 7.66 6.23
C THR A 133 2.79 8.74 7.22
N ASN A 134 3.54 8.91 8.32
CA ASN A 134 3.24 9.94 9.32
C ASN A 134 3.37 11.35 8.73
N ARG A 135 4.36 11.58 7.88
CA ARG A 135 4.55 12.85 7.17
C ARG A 135 3.40 13.16 6.22
N LEU A 136 2.96 12.18 5.41
CA LEU A 136 1.82 12.33 4.51
C LEU A 136 0.52 12.57 5.29
N ALA A 137 0.29 11.83 6.37
CA ALA A 137 -0.88 12.03 7.23
C ALA A 137 -0.92 13.43 7.83
N ARG A 138 0.23 13.95 8.27
CA ARG A 138 0.35 15.33 8.76
C ARG A 138 -0.02 16.35 7.69
N TYR A 139 0.46 16.19 6.45
CA TYR A 139 0.07 17.08 5.35
C TYR A 139 -1.43 17.00 5.07
N THR A 140 -1.99 15.80 5.00
CA THR A 140 -3.43 15.60 4.79
C THR A 140 -4.26 16.28 5.88
N ILE A 141 -3.88 16.14 7.16
CA ILE A 141 -4.57 16.83 8.27
C ILE A 141 -4.52 18.36 8.10
N SER A 142 -3.35 18.87 7.72
CA SER A 142 -3.19 20.31 7.50
C SER A 142 -4.03 20.81 6.32
N GLU A 143 -4.12 20.05 5.25
CA GLU A 143 -4.96 20.39 4.08
C GLU A 143 -6.45 20.30 4.40
N LEU A 144 -6.89 19.28 5.13
CA LEU A 144 -8.28 19.16 5.59
C LEU A 144 -8.68 20.27 6.55
N ALA A 145 -7.72 20.85 7.28
CA ALA A 145 -7.95 21.96 8.18
C ALA A 145 -8.02 23.33 7.47
N LEU A 146 -7.63 23.45 6.19
CA LEU A 146 -7.63 24.73 5.45
C LEU A 146 -8.96 25.52 5.52
N PRO A 147 -10.16 24.90 5.40
CA PRO A 147 -11.41 25.63 5.53
C PRO A 147 -11.62 26.31 6.89
N LEU A 148 -10.92 25.82 7.93
CA LEU A 148 -10.98 26.41 9.27
C LEU A 148 -10.12 27.66 9.39
N LYS A 149 -9.11 27.82 8.52
CA LYS A 149 -8.26 29.01 8.46
C LYS A 149 -9.06 30.26 8.13
N GLU A 150 -9.96 30.17 7.13
CA GLU A 150 -10.81 31.27 6.70
C GLU A 150 -11.76 31.75 7.80
N LYS A 151 -12.11 30.87 8.74
CA LYS A 151 -12.97 31.16 9.89
C LYS A 151 -12.22 31.69 11.10
N GLY A 152 -10.89 31.88 11.02
CA GLY A 152 -10.06 32.38 12.14
C GLY A 152 -10.07 31.45 13.37
N SER A 153 -10.24 30.16 13.17
CA SER A 153 -10.40 29.18 14.27
C SER A 153 -9.06 28.80 14.89
N SER A 154 -8.93 28.90 16.20
CA SER A 154 -7.78 28.37 16.97
C SER A 154 -7.57 26.87 16.77
N VAL A 155 -8.59 26.14 16.31
CA VAL A 155 -8.51 24.72 15.97
C VAL A 155 -7.62 24.51 14.76
N TYR A 156 -7.60 25.44 13.80
CA TYR A 156 -6.66 25.39 12.68
C TYR A 156 -5.21 25.40 13.16
N ASP A 157 -4.83 26.33 14.02
CA ASP A 157 -3.46 26.45 14.54
C ASP A 157 -3.05 25.22 15.35
N MET A 158 -3.98 24.63 16.07
CA MET A 158 -3.76 23.38 16.82
C MET A 158 -3.51 22.21 15.85
N LEU A 159 -4.37 22.01 14.83
CA LEU A 159 -4.29 20.90 13.89
C LEU A 159 -3.11 21.02 12.93
N THR A 160 -2.65 22.22 12.65
CA THR A 160 -1.46 22.45 11.78
C THR A 160 -0.15 22.46 12.56
N ASN A 161 -0.19 22.40 13.89
CA ASN A 161 1.01 22.25 14.70
C ASN A 161 1.67 20.90 14.36
N PRO A 162 2.98 20.88 14.00
CA PRO A 162 3.68 19.68 13.55
C PRO A 162 3.59 18.51 14.55
N TRP A 163 3.60 18.78 15.84
CA TRP A 163 3.51 17.77 16.89
C TRP A 163 2.12 17.15 16.99
N VAL A 164 1.08 17.99 17.01
CA VAL A 164 -0.31 17.52 17.10
C VAL A 164 -0.70 16.76 15.85
N ALA A 165 -0.39 17.31 14.67
CA ALA A 165 -0.67 16.68 13.39
C ALA A 165 0.07 15.34 13.19
N SER A 166 1.22 15.14 13.83
CA SER A 166 1.95 13.86 13.81
C SER A 166 1.45 12.89 14.88
N LEU A 167 1.04 13.40 16.04
CA LEU A 167 0.57 12.57 17.15
C LEU A 167 -0.76 11.87 16.84
N ILE A 168 -1.65 12.54 16.12
CA ILE A 168 -2.97 12.00 15.78
C ILE A 168 -2.84 10.67 15.00
N PRO A 169 -2.18 10.62 13.82
CA PRO A 169 -2.03 9.37 13.07
C PRO A 169 -1.20 8.33 13.82
N ALA A 170 -0.19 8.75 14.59
CA ALA A 170 0.61 7.84 15.41
C ALA A 170 -0.24 7.16 16.50
N ALA A 171 -1.07 7.91 17.22
CA ALA A 171 -1.96 7.37 18.24
C ALA A 171 -2.99 6.40 17.64
N ILE A 172 -3.58 6.75 16.48
CA ILE A 172 -4.50 5.85 15.76
C ILE A 172 -3.78 4.57 15.35
N GLY A 173 -2.57 4.67 14.78
CA GLY A 173 -1.78 3.52 14.37
C GLY A 173 -1.42 2.59 15.53
N ILE A 174 -1.00 3.15 16.67
CA ILE A 174 -0.72 2.38 17.91
C ILE A 174 -1.99 1.69 18.41
N TYR A 175 -3.11 2.39 18.46
CA TYR A 175 -4.39 1.81 18.88
C TYR A 175 -4.80 0.63 17.98
N LEU A 176 -4.70 0.78 16.66
CA LEU A 176 -5.04 -0.27 15.70
C LEU A 176 -4.09 -1.48 15.81
N ALA A 177 -2.81 -1.24 16.02
CA ALA A 177 -1.84 -2.31 16.24
C ALA A 177 -2.10 -3.07 17.55
N TRP A 178 -2.40 -2.34 18.61
CA TRP A 178 -2.69 -2.94 19.93
C TRP A 178 -4.01 -3.72 19.96
N SER A 179 -5.04 -3.19 19.31
CA SER A 179 -6.39 -3.80 19.31
C SER A 179 -6.51 -5.07 18.46
N GLY A 180 -5.49 -5.43 17.67
CA GLY A 180 -5.54 -6.55 16.73
C GLY A 180 -6.49 -6.34 15.54
N GLN A 181 -7.04 -5.15 15.37
CA GLN A 181 -7.97 -4.81 14.27
C GLN A 181 -7.30 -4.76 12.89
N PHE A 182 -5.99 -4.83 12.87
CA PHE A 182 -5.18 -4.80 11.64
C PHE A 182 -5.67 -5.78 10.57
N SER A 183 -5.98 -7.02 10.93
CA SER A 183 -6.40 -8.05 9.97
C SER A 183 -7.72 -7.72 9.26
N ILE A 184 -8.61 -6.99 9.94
CA ILE A 184 -9.91 -6.56 9.39
C ILE A 184 -9.74 -5.34 8.49
N LEU A 185 -8.82 -4.44 8.84
CA LEU A 185 -8.54 -3.21 8.06
C LEU A 185 -7.67 -3.46 6.83
N TRP A 186 -6.89 -4.54 6.82
CA TRP A 186 -5.96 -4.82 5.72
C TRP A 186 -6.61 -4.90 4.33
N PRO A 187 -7.78 -5.56 4.13
CA PRO A 187 -8.48 -5.54 2.85
C PRO A 187 -8.90 -4.13 2.41
N SER A 188 -9.40 -3.31 3.34
CA SER A 188 -9.79 -1.92 3.07
C SER A 188 -8.60 -1.05 2.68
N PHE A 189 -7.46 -1.25 3.35
CA PHE A 189 -6.20 -0.61 2.94
C PHE A 189 -5.81 -1.01 1.52
N GLY A 190 -5.90 -2.30 1.16
CA GLY A 190 -5.64 -2.76 -0.19
C GLY A 190 -6.54 -2.11 -1.23
N SER A 191 -7.82 -1.98 -0.95
CA SER A 191 -8.80 -1.31 -1.82
C SER A 191 -8.47 0.18 -1.99
N ALA A 192 -8.22 0.90 -0.89
CA ALA A 192 -7.85 2.31 -0.91
C ALA A 192 -6.58 2.56 -1.72
N ASN A 193 -5.55 1.75 -1.50
CA ASN A 193 -4.28 1.87 -2.19
C ASN A 193 -4.42 1.69 -3.71
N GLN A 194 -5.16 0.67 -4.15
CA GLN A 194 -5.40 0.42 -5.57
C GLN A 194 -6.30 1.48 -6.21
N LEU A 195 -7.25 2.02 -5.46
CA LEU A 195 -8.09 3.12 -5.92
C LEU A 195 -7.25 4.35 -6.23
N VAL A 196 -6.35 4.75 -5.32
CA VAL A 196 -5.42 5.88 -5.52
C VAL A 196 -4.50 5.63 -6.71
N ALA A 197 -4.01 4.39 -6.91
CA ALA A 197 -3.21 4.03 -8.08
C ALA A 197 -3.98 4.25 -9.40
N SER A 198 -5.23 3.80 -9.45
CA SER A 198 -6.10 4.01 -10.61
C SER A 198 -6.33 5.50 -10.92
N ILE A 199 -6.65 6.28 -9.89
CA ILE A 199 -6.84 7.74 -9.99
C ILE A 199 -5.58 8.40 -10.54
N THR A 200 -4.43 8.05 -9.99
CA THR A 200 -3.14 8.64 -10.42
C THR A 200 -2.80 8.29 -11.86
N LEU A 201 -3.03 7.05 -12.29
CA LEU A 201 -2.81 6.67 -13.68
C LEU A 201 -3.74 7.42 -14.65
N LEU A 202 -5.01 7.61 -14.29
CA LEU A 202 -5.96 8.36 -15.10
C LEU A 202 -5.57 9.83 -15.20
N THR A 203 -5.21 10.46 -14.08
CA THR A 203 -4.77 11.87 -14.08
C THR A 203 -3.46 12.05 -14.83
N SER A 204 -2.50 11.13 -14.67
CA SER A 204 -1.24 11.13 -15.42
C SER A 204 -1.48 10.97 -16.92
N ALA A 205 -2.38 10.06 -17.33
CA ALA A 205 -2.74 9.88 -18.73
C ALA A 205 -3.35 11.14 -19.34
N ALA A 206 -4.25 11.80 -18.61
CA ALA A 206 -4.84 13.07 -19.05
C ALA A 206 -3.79 14.18 -19.15
N TRP A 207 -2.87 14.25 -18.21
CA TRP A 207 -1.78 15.25 -18.22
C TRP A 207 -0.83 15.03 -19.41
N VAL A 208 -0.37 13.79 -19.62
CA VAL A 208 0.52 13.42 -20.75
C VAL A 208 -0.14 13.73 -22.08
N SER A 209 -1.43 13.40 -22.23
CA SER A 209 -2.18 13.70 -23.46
C SER A 209 -2.22 15.20 -23.75
N LYS A 210 -2.46 16.03 -22.72
CA LYS A 210 -2.70 17.46 -22.89
C LYS A 210 -1.44 18.32 -22.93
N ARG A 211 -0.40 17.92 -22.17
CA ARG A 211 0.85 18.71 -22.06
C ARG A 211 1.93 18.26 -23.03
N LEU A 212 2.02 16.96 -23.30
CA LEU A 212 3.05 16.39 -24.19
C LEU A 212 2.50 16.08 -25.59
N ASP A 213 1.25 16.42 -25.86
CA ASP A 213 0.56 16.16 -27.14
C ASP A 213 0.68 14.69 -27.60
N CYS A 214 0.75 13.78 -26.62
CA CYS A 214 0.92 12.35 -26.87
C CYS A 214 -0.41 11.75 -27.27
N LYS A 215 -0.51 11.28 -28.52
CA LYS A 215 -1.76 10.72 -29.09
C LYS A 215 -2.14 9.36 -28.47
N SER A 216 -1.20 8.65 -27.85
CA SER A 216 -1.46 7.34 -27.28
C SER A 216 -1.09 7.28 -25.80
N THR A 217 -2.08 7.37 -24.94
CA THR A 217 -1.95 7.20 -23.49
C THR A 217 -2.44 5.82 -23.05
N ALA A 218 -2.65 4.89 -23.99
CA ALA A 218 -3.22 3.56 -23.74
C ALA A 218 -2.45 2.76 -22.68
N VAL A 219 -1.12 2.93 -22.62
CA VAL A 219 -0.26 2.26 -21.63
C VAL A 219 -0.63 2.62 -20.19
N CYS A 220 -1.09 3.85 -19.94
CA CYS A 220 -1.56 4.28 -18.61
C CYS A 220 -3.07 4.05 -18.46
N THR A 221 -3.84 4.32 -19.51
CA THR A 221 -5.30 4.35 -19.46
C THR A 221 -5.92 2.97 -19.34
N ILE A 222 -5.40 1.96 -20.07
CA ILE A 222 -5.92 0.58 -20.01
C ILE A 222 -5.73 -0.02 -18.60
N PRO A 223 -4.53 -0.04 -18.01
CA PRO A 223 -4.35 -0.53 -16.64
C PRO A 223 -5.18 0.24 -15.62
N ALA A 224 -5.32 1.56 -15.80
CA ALA A 224 -6.12 2.38 -14.89
C ALA A 224 -7.59 1.99 -14.86
N TYR A 225 -8.22 1.80 -16.03
CA TYR A 225 -9.62 1.34 -16.08
C TYR A 225 -9.79 -0.08 -15.57
N LEU A 226 -8.87 -0.99 -15.88
CA LEU A 226 -8.90 -2.36 -15.35
C LEU A 226 -8.82 -2.35 -13.81
N LEU A 227 -7.90 -1.55 -13.25
CA LEU A 227 -7.80 -1.37 -11.80
C LEU A 227 -9.08 -0.76 -11.23
N TRP A 228 -9.59 0.29 -11.84
CA TRP A 228 -10.80 0.97 -11.38
C TRP A 228 -11.99 0.01 -11.28
N ILE A 229 -12.22 -0.80 -12.32
CA ILE A 229 -13.29 -1.80 -12.37
C ILE A 229 -13.09 -2.86 -11.30
N THR A 230 -11.89 -3.43 -11.21
CA THR A 230 -11.59 -4.51 -10.26
C THR A 230 -11.66 -4.05 -8.82
N VAL A 231 -11.18 -2.84 -8.51
CA VAL A 231 -11.24 -2.27 -7.15
C VAL A 231 -12.67 -1.93 -6.77
N THR A 232 -13.43 -1.30 -7.67
CA THR A 232 -14.84 -0.98 -7.42
C THR A 232 -15.66 -2.25 -7.16
N ALA A 233 -15.46 -3.29 -7.97
CA ALA A 233 -16.09 -4.59 -7.77
C ALA A 233 -15.66 -5.24 -6.44
N ALA A 234 -14.39 -5.12 -6.07
CA ALA A 234 -13.87 -5.66 -4.81
C ALA A 234 -14.45 -4.94 -3.59
N ILE A 235 -14.59 -3.61 -3.62
CA ILE A 235 -15.22 -2.83 -2.55
C ILE A 235 -16.68 -3.27 -2.37
N ILE A 236 -17.42 -3.38 -3.46
CA ILE A 236 -18.83 -3.82 -3.43
C ILE A 236 -18.93 -5.24 -2.87
N TRP A 237 -18.11 -6.15 -3.37
CA TRP A 237 -18.12 -7.56 -2.92
C TRP A 237 -17.74 -7.68 -1.44
N PHE A 238 -16.69 -6.98 -1.01
CA PHE A 238 -16.24 -6.99 0.38
C PHE A 238 -17.32 -6.45 1.32
N SER A 239 -17.96 -5.34 0.94
CA SER A 239 -19.05 -4.73 1.72
C SER A 239 -20.29 -5.61 1.79
N ALA A 240 -20.64 -6.33 0.71
CA ALA A 240 -21.84 -7.13 0.66
C ALA A 240 -21.68 -8.54 1.24
N VAL A 241 -20.50 -9.14 1.13
CA VAL A 241 -20.27 -10.55 1.46
C VAL A 241 -19.46 -10.73 2.75
N VAL A 242 -18.40 -9.97 2.92
CA VAL A 242 -17.45 -10.17 4.04
C VAL A 242 -17.88 -9.38 5.27
N LEU A 243 -18.20 -8.10 5.10
CA LEU A 243 -18.52 -7.22 6.22
C LEU A 243 -19.74 -7.64 7.05
N PRO A 244 -20.82 -8.24 6.51
CA PRO A 244 -21.94 -8.70 7.33
C PRO A 244 -21.54 -9.72 8.40
N THR A 245 -20.58 -10.60 8.09
CA THR A 245 -20.05 -11.57 9.08
C THR A 245 -19.16 -10.88 10.10
N THR A 246 -18.38 -9.91 9.69
CA THR A 246 -17.54 -9.10 10.58
C THR A 246 -18.38 -8.27 11.54
N ILE A 247 -19.48 -7.65 11.05
CA ILE A 247 -20.42 -6.88 11.86
C ILE A 247 -21.07 -7.74 12.95
N LYS A 248 -21.42 -8.99 12.63
CA LYS A 248 -21.97 -9.93 13.62
C LYS A 248 -20.98 -10.24 14.74
N ASN A 249 -19.71 -10.42 14.40
CA ASN A 249 -18.67 -10.82 15.34
C ASN A 249 -18.08 -9.63 16.12
N ASN A 250 -17.94 -8.48 15.47
CA ASN A 250 -17.39 -7.25 16.02
C ASN A 250 -18.12 -6.03 15.42
N PRO A 251 -19.27 -5.62 16.00
CA PRO A 251 -20.12 -4.60 15.41
C PRO A 251 -19.42 -3.25 15.21
N VAL A 252 -18.64 -2.79 16.20
CA VAL A 252 -17.97 -1.48 16.15
C VAL A 252 -16.99 -1.43 14.98
N THR A 253 -16.10 -2.41 14.88
CA THR A 253 -15.12 -2.46 13.79
C THR A 253 -15.79 -2.67 12.44
N GLY A 254 -16.77 -3.57 12.35
CA GLY A 254 -17.45 -3.87 11.10
C GLY A 254 -18.22 -2.65 10.55
N ILE A 255 -18.91 -1.89 11.40
CA ILE A 255 -19.61 -0.67 10.99
C ILE A 255 -18.62 0.43 10.59
N THR A 256 -17.52 0.58 11.33
CA THR A 256 -16.47 1.56 10.99
C THR A 256 -15.86 1.26 9.60
N VAL A 257 -15.51 0.01 9.35
CA VAL A 257 -14.96 -0.41 8.05
C VAL A 257 -15.99 -0.21 6.94
N LEU A 258 -17.26 -0.55 7.17
CA LEU A 258 -18.34 -0.32 6.19
C LEU A 258 -18.47 1.18 5.86
N GLY A 259 -18.39 2.05 6.86
CA GLY A 259 -18.42 3.50 6.64
C GLY A 259 -17.25 3.98 5.78
N ILE A 260 -16.04 3.48 6.02
CA ILE A 260 -14.85 3.78 5.21
C ILE A 260 -15.03 3.31 3.77
N GLU A 261 -15.46 2.05 3.55
CA GLU A 261 -15.68 1.47 2.21
C GLU A 261 -16.75 2.23 1.43
N MET A 262 -17.85 2.63 2.09
CA MET A 262 -18.90 3.42 1.45
C MET A 262 -18.41 4.83 1.09
N ALA A 263 -17.65 5.48 1.95
CA ALA A 263 -17.05 6.78 1.66
C ALA A 263 -16.09 6.69 0.46
N MET A 264 -15.24 5.66 0.43
CA MET A 264 -14.35 5.42 -0.70
C MET A 264 -15.10 5.16 -2.01
N LEU A 265 -16.18 4.37 -1.96
CA LEU A 265 -17.00 4.09 -3.14
C LEU A 265 -17.65 5.37 -3.69
N ILE A 266 -18.21 6.19 -2.81
CA ILE A 266 -18.84 7.46 -3.20
C ILE A 266 -17.81 8.40 -3.83
N MET A 267 -16.66 8.59 -3.19
CA MET A 267 -15.59 9.46 -3.70
C MET A 267 -15.05 8.94 -5.03
N ASN A 268 -14.91 7.63 -5.18
CA ASN A 268 -14.49 6.99 -6.42
C ASN A 268 -15.47 7.27 -7.59
N LEU A 269 -16.76 7.15 -7.35
CA LEU A 269 -17.78 7.42 -8.35
C LEU A 269 -17.85 8.91 -8.74
N ILE A 270 -17.69 9.81 -7.77
CA ILE A 270 -17.61 11.26 -8.00
C ILE A 270 -16.38 11.55 -8.86
N PHE A 271 -15.22 11.05 -8.48
CA PHE A 271 -13.98 11.23 -9.24
C PHE A 271 -14.12 10.76 -10.68
N MET A 272 -14.66 9.54 -10.89
CA MET A 272 -14.82 9.01 -12.25
C MET A 272 -15.78 9.85 -13.10
N LYS A 273 -16.88 10.32 -12.52
CA LYS A 273 -17.80 11.24 -13.17
C LYS A 273 -17.09 12.53 -13.61
N ASP A 274 -16.32 13.13 -12.72
CA ASP A 274 -15.59 14.37 -13.00
C ASP A 274 -14.48 14.12 -14.01
N TYR A 275 -13.73 13.03 -13.89
CA TYR A 275 -12.71 12.64 -14.85
C TYR A 275 -13.30 12.50 -16.26
N LEU A 276 -14.39 11.79 -16.43
CA LEU A 276 -15.06 11.61 -17.74
C LEU A 276 -15.58 12.91 -18.31
N LYS A 277 -15.99 13.85 -17.47
CA LYS A 277 -16.47 15.17 -17.89
C LYS A 277 -15.34 16.08 -18.35
N TYR A 278 -14.19 16.04 -17.65
CA TYR A 278 -13.11 17.03 -17.85
C TYR A 278 -11.90 16.49 -18.62
N LYS A 279 -11.79 15.17 -18.85
CA LYS A 279 -10.63 14.58 -19.53
C LYS A 279 -10.32 15.17 -20.90
N ASP A 280 -11.35 15.57 -21.66
CA ASP A 280 -11.22 16.08 -23.03
C ASP A 280 -11.21 17.64 -23.08
N GLN A 281 -11.39 18.32 -21.96
CA GLN A 281 -11.35 19.76 -21.91
C GLN A 281 -9.90 20.28 -22.00
N PRO A 282 -9.64 21.37 -22.75
CA PRO A 282 -8.32 21.96 -22.79
C PRO A 282 -7.91 22.44 -21.39
N LEU A 283 -6.61 22.35 -21.08
CA LEU A 283 -6.08 22.96 -19.86
C LEU A 283 -6.30 24.46 -19.94
N GLU A 284 -6.90 25.05 -18.91
CA GLU A 284 -6.91 26.51 -18.77
C GLU A 284 -5.45 26.99 -18.80
N LYS A 285 -5.16 27.98 -19.65
CA LYS A 285 -3.85 28.61 -19.66
C LYS A 285 -3.66 29.29 -18.31
N GLU A 286 -2.73 28.77 -17.50
CA GLU A 286 -2.26 29.50 -16.33
C GLU A 286 -1.89 30.91 -16.76
N GLN A 287 -2.63 31.89 -16.24
CA GLN A 287 -2.35 33.32 -16.40
C GLN A 287 -1.15 33.70 -15.55
#